data_25ed6421a32675250bc3ef3ec303da6f
#
_entry.id   25ed6421a32675250bc3ef3ec303da6f
#
_cell.length_a   1.000
_cell.length_b   1.000
_cell.length_c   1.000
_cell.angle_alpha   90.00
_cell.angle_beta   90.00
_cell.angle_gamma   90.00
#
_symmetry.space_group_name_H-M   'P 1'
#
loop_
_entity.id
_entity.type
_entity.pdbx_description
1 polymer ?
#
loop_
_entity_poly.entity_id
_entity_poly.type
_entity_poly.pdbx_seq_one_letter_code
_entity_poly.pdbx_strand_id
1 'polypeptide(L)' 'MQDKKEIKYYTRSNGEKVDIDTLETTHLTNALAKKYRELFEATNKDDYSKRFEEINDLKENLYGRFNNFYDSLGDE' A
#
# COMPACT_ATOMS: atom_id res chain seq x y z
N MET A 1 23.37 2.36 -10.97
CA MET A 1 22.80 2.51 -10.71
C MET A 1 22.20 2.58 -9.98
N GLN A 2 21.82 2.96 -9.39
CA GLN A 2 21.31 3.00 -8.70
C GLN A 2 20.33 2.85 -8.45
N ASP A 3 20.17 2.75 -8.01
CA ASP A 3 19.03 2.25 -7.62
C ASP A 3 18.49 2.86 -6.47
N LYS A 4 17.99 4.03 -6.61
CA LYS A 4 17.28 4.62 -5.60
C LYS A 4 16.02 3.97 -5.45
N LYS A 5 15.81 3.25 -4.42
CA LYS A 5 14.55 2.71 -4.10
C LYS A 5 13.61 3.86 -3.80
N GLU A 6 12.54 3.94 -4.55
CA GLU A 6 11.54 4.98 -4.35
C GLU A 6 10.75 4.68 -3.09
N ILE A 7 10.65 5.66 -2.20
CA ILE A 7 9.89 5.49 -0.96
C ILE A 7 8.45 5.85 -1.21
N LYS A 8 7.56 4.93 -0.86
CA LYS A 8 6.12 5.14 -1.01
C LYS A 8 5.50 5.41 0.35
N TYR A 9 4.56 6.33 0.39
CA TYR A 9 3.96 6.77 1.65
C TYR A 9 2.46 6.51 1.68
N TYR A 10 1.97 6.21 2.87
CA TYR A 10 0.55 6.09 3.16
C TYR A 10 0.15 7.30 4.01
N THR A 11 -0.93 7.98 3.62
CA THR A 11 -1.40 9.15 4.35
C THR A 11 -2.48 8.74 5.35
N ARG A 12 -2.22 9.01 6.62
CA ARG A 12 -3.18 8.72 7.67
C ARG A 12 -4.30 9.76 7.68
N SER A 13 -5.36 9.46 8.41
CA SER A 13 -6.51 10.35 8.52
C SER A 13 -6.12 11.74 9.03
N ASN A 14 -5.09 11.80 9.88
CA ASN A 14 -4.66 13.09 10.43
C ASN A 14 -3.68 13.82 9.51
N GLY A 15 -3.43 13.30 8.31
CA GLY A 15 -2.53 13.94 7.36
C GLY A 15 -1.09 13.49 7.46
N GLU A 16 -0.76 12.69 8.45
CA GLU A 16 0.60 12.21 8.64
C GLU A 16 0.98 11.19 7.56
N LYS A 17 2.17 11.30 7.01
CA LYS A 17 2.66 10.35 6.02
C LYS A 17 3.56 9.32 6.66
N VAL A 18 3.31 8.07 6.34
CA VAL A 18 4.05 6.95 6.90
C VAL A 18 4.64 6.12 5.78
N ASP A 19 5.91 5.76 5.91
CA ASP A 19 6.57 4.89 4.95
C ASP A 19 5.86 3.53 4.95
N ILE A 20 5.36 3.11 3.79
CA ILE A 20 4.60 1.88 3.69
C ILE A 20 5.42 0.68 4.11
N ASP A 21 6.72 0.69 3.83
CA ASP A 21 7.59 -0.43 4.18
C ASP A 21 7.69 -0.64 5.68
N THR A 22 7.43 0.39 6.47
CA THR A 22 7.51 0.28 7.93
C THR A 22 6.23 -0.18 8.58
N LEU A 23 5.15 -0.29 7.81
CA LEU A 23 3.87 -0.74 8.36
C LEU A 23 3.90 -2.24 8.61
N GLU A 24 3.36 -2.64 9.77
CA GLU A 24 3.14 -4.05 10.01
C GLU A 24 2.09 -4.59 9.04
N THR A 25 2.16 -5.87 8.72
CA THR A 25 1.26 -6.45 7.74
C THR A 25 -0.21 -6.25 8.13
N THR A 26 -0.52 -6.40 9.40
CA THR A 26 -1.89 -6.17 9.86
C THR A 26 -2.34 -4.75 9.59
N HIS A 27 -1.47 -3.77 9.90
CA HIS A 27 -1.79 -2.37 9.64
C HIS A 27 -1.92 -2.12 8.14
N LEU A 28 -1.06 -2.77 7.36
CA LEU A 28 -1.10 -2.60 5.90
C LEU A 28 -2.43 -3.10 5.33
N THR A 29 -2.88 -4.28 5.76
CA THR A 29 -4.15 -4.80 5.26
C THR A 29 -5.32 -3.95 5.71
N ASN A 30 -5.28 -3.45 6.95
CA ASN A 30 -6.34 -2.57 7.42
C ASN A 30 -6.37 -1.25 6.64
N ALA A 31 -5.19 -0.69 6.36
CA ALA A 31 -5.10 0.54 5.58
C ALA A 31 -5.64 0.31 4.17
N LEU A 32 -5.31 -0.83 3.59
CA LEU A 32 -5.77 -1.16 2.25
C LEU A 32 -7.30 -1.27 2.22
N ALA A 33 -7.87 -1.95 3.19
CA ALA A 33 -9.33 -2.10 3.27
C ALA A 33 -10.00 -0.73 3.41
N LYS A 34 -9.43 0.13 4.24
CA LYS A 34 -9.98 1.47 4.44
C LYS A 34 -9.93 2.27 3.15
N LYS A 35 -8.80 2.18 2.42
CA LYS A 35 -8.66 2.93 1.18
C LYS A 35 -9.61 2.43 0.10
N TYR A 36 -9.87 1.13 0.08
CA TYR A 36 -10.86 0.59 -0.86
C TYR A 36 -12.24 1.17 -0.57
N ARG A 37 -12.62 1.26 0.70
CA ARG A 37 -13.91 1.86 1.05
C ARG A 37 -13.96 3.33 0.63
N GLU A 38 -12.86 4.05 0.84
CA GLU A 38 -12.82 5.47 0.47
C GLU A 38 -12.87 5.65 -1.03
N LEU A 39 -12.44 4.64 -1.79
CA LEU A 39 -12.48 4.73 -3.23
C LEU A 39 -13.91 4.92 -3.74
N PHE A 40 -14.87 4.29 -3.08
CA PHE A 40 -16.27 4.42 -3.50
C PHE A 40 -16.84 5.78 -3.19
N GLU A 41 -16.11 6.59 -2.43
CA GLU A 41 -16.54 7.94 -2.12
C GLU A 41 -15.96 8.97 -3.07
N ALA A 42 -15.20 8.53 -4.07
CA ALA A 42 -14.62 9.45 -5.04
C ALA A 42 -15.71 10.20 -5.79
N THR A 43 -15.50 11.50 -5.98
CA THR A 43 -16.52 12.36 -6.57
C THR A 43 -16.31 12.60 -8.05
N ASN A 44 -15.12 12.31 -8.57
CA ASN A 44 -14.85 12.48 -10.00
C ASN A 44 -13.68 11.58 -10.40
N LYS A 45 -13.37 11.62 -11.70
CA LYS A 45 -12.34 10.76 -12.26
C LYS A 45 -10.97 11.00 -11.67
N ASP A 46 -10.61 12.25 -11.49
CA ASP A 46 -9.30 12.60 -10.96
C ASP A 46 -9.15 12.12 -9.52
N ASP A 47 -10.19 12.30 -8.73
CA ASP A 47 -10.19 11.84 -7.35
C ASP A 47 -10.08 10.33 -7.29
N TYR A 48 -10.84 9.63 -8.14
CA TYR A 48 -10.80 8.18 -8.21
C TYR A 48 -9.39 7.70 -8.56
N SER A 49 -8.76 8.32 -9.56
CA SER A 49 -7.43 7.91 -9.98
C SER A 49 -6.39 8.08 -8.89
N LYS A 50 -6.46 9.19 -8.16
CA LYS A 50 -5.52 9.43 -7.07
C LYS A 50 -5.68 8.40 -5.96
N ARG A 51 -6.90 8.11 -5.59
CA ARG A 51 -7.17 7.12 -4.55
C ARG A 51 -6.73 5.74 -4.99
N PHE A 52 -6.94 5.43 -6.27
CA PHE A 52 -6.56 4.13 -6.80
C PHE A 52 -5.05 3.96 -6.83
N GLU A 53 -4.30 5.03 -7.11
CA GLU A 53 -2.85 4.95 -7.09
C GLU A 53 -2.33 4.60 -5.70
N GLU A 54 -2.91 5.20 -4.67
CA GLU A 54 -2.50 4.88 -3.32
C GLU A 54 -2.80 3.44 -2.97
N ILE A 55 -3.95 2.95 -3.43
CA ILE A 55 -4.31 1.55 -3.23
C ILE A 55 -3.30 0.63 -3.91
N ASN A 56 -2.89 0.97 -5.13
CA ASN A 56 -1.91 0.18 -5.83
C ASN A 56 -0.58 0.09 -5.08
N ASP A 57 -0.14 1.19 -4.52
CA ASP A 57 1.10 1.20 -3.76
C ASP A 57 1.03 0.25 -2.56
N LEU A 58 -0.08 0.31 -1.83
CA LEU A 58 -0.28 -0.56 -0.69
C LEU A 58 -0.38 -2.02 -1.12
N LYS A 59 -1.09 -2.26 -2.21
CA LYS A 59 -1.31 -3.61 -2.71
C LYS A 59 0.00 -4.24 -3.17
N GLU A 60 0.83 -3.47 -3.88
CA GLU A 60 2.09 -3.99 -4.35
C GLU A 60 3.01 -4.36 -3.19
N ASN A 61 3.01 -3.54 -2.15
CA ASN A 61 3.80 -3.83 -0.98
C ASN A 61 3.33 -5.11 -0.30
N LEU A 62 2.03 -5.27 -0.20
CA LEU A 62 1.46 -6.48 0.40
C LEU A 62 1.82 -7.72 -0.39
N TYR A 63 1.71 -7.64 -1.72
CA TYR A 63 2.06 -8.77 -2.58
C TYR A 63 3.54 -9.13 -2.44
N GLY A 64 4.40 -8.13 -2.32
CA GLY A 64 5.81 -8.40 -2.11
C GLY A 64 6.06 -9.17 -0.83
N ARG A 65 5.32 -8.83 0.23
CA ARG A 65 5.45 -9.55 1.49
C ARG A 65 5.00 -10.99 1.34
N PHE A 66 3.91 -11.21 0.60
CA PHE A 66 3.44 -12.56 0.34
C PHE A 66 4.46 -13.37 -0.43
N ASN A 67 5.06 -12.79 -1.46
CA ASN A 67 6.05 -13.48 -2.25
C ASN A 67 7.24 -13.91 -1.40
N ASN A 68 7.70 -13.04 -0.53
CA ASN A 68 8.80 -13.36 0.37
C ASN A 68 8.43 -14.50 1.30
N PHE A 69 7.19 -14.49 1.78
CA PHE A 69 6.72 -15.54 2.66
C PHE A 69 6.68 -16.89 1.94
N TYR A 70 6.16 -16.88 0.71
CA TYR A 70 6.09 -18.10 -0.08
C TYR A 70 7.49 -18.65 -0.39
N ASP A 71 8.42 -17.77 -0.69
CA ASP A 71 9.78 -18.20 -0.96
C ASP A 71 10.38 -18.88 0.26
N SER A 72 10.10 -18.35 1.44
CA SER A 72 10.58 -18.98 2.68
C SER A 72 10.01 -20.37 2.87
N LEU A 73 8.72 -20.53 2.57
CA LEU A 73 8.08 -21.83 2.71
C LEU A 73 8.59 -22.81 1.66
N GLY A 74 8.87 -22.31 0.48
CA GLY A 74 9.30 -23.16 -0.62
C GLY A 74 10.64 -23.80 -0.40
N ASP A 75 11.42 -23.26 0.53
CA ASP A 75 12.72 -23.80 0.78
C ASP A 75 12.70 -25.03 1.68
N GLU A 76 11.57 -25.47 2.02
CA GLU A 76 11.48 -26.71 2.79
C GLU A 76 12.02 -27.92 2.05
#